data_5512492c142757f89a1433a560b6f94e
#
_entry.id   5512492c142757f89a1433a560b6f94e
#
_cell.length_a   1.000
_cell.length_b   1.000
_cell.length_c   1.000
_cell.angle_alpha   90.00
_cell.angle_beta   90.00
_cell.angle_gamma   90.00
#
_symmetry.space_group_name_H-M   'P 1'
#
loop_
_entity.id
_entity.type
_entity.pdbx_description
1 polymer ?
#
loop_
_entity_poly.entity_id
_entity_poly.type
_entity_poly.pdbx_seq_one_letter_code
_entity_poly.pdbx_strand_id
1 'polypeptide(L)'
;MIRGSVVFLICLCPMGALAQPFPASFEVSGVAANDVLNVRSEPSTRADVVGELGPFTLHIEVLGLSEDKKWGKIGMPEGNGWVSMAYLNPTEQDDPFAVPRPLSCLGTEPFWSVSLYPRGAEYNSPDTGAVPMTVTQEAVADQGYLISLEEGPTLNRTLIITREACSDGMSDRAFGFSTRMFTEAPDGNSALQGCCTLDHR
;
A
#
# COMPACT_ATOMS: atom_id res chain seq x y z
N MET A 1 -41.23 38.72 38.51
CA MET A 1 -40.05 38.69 37.67
C MET A 1 -39.51 37.25 37.68
N ILE A 2 -39.86 36.47 36.65
CA ILE A 2 -39.46 35.05 36.56
C ILE A 2 -38.27 35.02 35.63
N ARG A 3 -37.07 34.66 36.18
CA ARG A 3 -35.85 34.45 35.39
C ARG A 3 -35.84 33.00 34.84
N GLY A 4 -36.14 32.86 33.58
CA GLY A 4 -35.99 31.57 32.90
C GLY A 4 -34.51 31.30 32.61
N SER A 5 -33.95 30.22 33.20
CA SER A 5 -32.63 29.70 32.82
C SER A 5 -32.77 28.88 31.54
N VAL A 6 -32.08 29.30 30.49
CA VAL A 6 -31.95 28.54 29.27
C VAL A 6 -30.78 27.58 29.45
N VAL A 7 -31.10 26.28 29.54
CA VAL A 7 -30.08 25.22 29.55
C VAL A 7 -29.69 24.92 28.09
N PHE A 8 -28.44 25.24 27.72
CA PHE A 8 -27.88 24.90 26.43
C PHE A 8 -27.39 23.45 26.45
N LEU A 9 -28.14 22.56 25.82
CA LEU A 9 -27.76 21.15 25.69
C LEU A 9 -26.70 21.05 24.59
N ILE A 10 -25.42 20.92 24.97
CA ILE A 10 -24.31 20.65 24.04
C ILE A 10 -24.42 19.19 23.59
N CYS A 11 -24.88 18.98 22.36
CA CYS A 11 -24.88 17.67 21.72
C CYS A 11 -23.43 17.30 21.31
N LEU A 12 -22.74 16.51 22.13
CA LEU A 12 -21.47 15.89 21.72
C LEU A 12 -21.79 14.81 20.68
N CYS A 13 -21.63 15.16 19.38
CA CYS A 13 -21.57 14.15 18.33
C CYS A 13 -20.31 13.30 18.55
N PRO A 14 -20.42 11.96 18.66
CA PRO A 14 -19.24 11.12 18.64
C PRO A 14 -18.55 11.28 17.27
N MET A 15 -17.30 11.75 17.27
CA MET A 15 -16.43 11.66 16.09
C MET A 15 -16.22 10.16 15.83
N GLY A 16 -16.96 9.62 14.87
CA GLY A 16 -16.73 8.27 14.38
C GLY A 16 -15.30 8.20 13.85
N ALA A 17 -14.47 7.35 14.44
CA ALA A 17 -13.18 7.01 13.86
C ALA A 17 -13.43 6.43 12.48
N LEU A 18 -12.99 7.12 11.43
CA LEU A 18 -13.01 6.59 10.07
C LEU A 18 -12.11 5.35 10.09
N ALA A 19 -12.70 4.19 9.83
CA ALA A 19 -11.93 2.96 9.69
C ALA A 19 -10.96 3.15 8.52
N GLN A 20 -9.67 2.97 8.77
CA GLN A 20 -8.64 3.06 7.73
C GLN A 20 -8.93 2.00 6.64
N PRO A 21 -9.09 2.40 5.38
CA PRO A 21 -9.37 1.43 4.32
C PRO A 21 -8.12 0.58 4.05
N PHE A 22 -8.30 -0.74 3.91
CA PHE A 22 -7.21 -1.63 3.49
C PHE A 22 -7.12 -1.69 1.95
N PRO A 23 -5.91 -1.92 1.40
CA PRO A 23 -4.64 -2.08 2.09
C PRO A 23 -4.13 -0.78 2.71
N ALA A 24 -3.34 -0.91 3.79
CA ALA A 24 -2.76 0.21 4.51
C ALA A 24 -1.35 -0.12 4.99
N SER A 25 -0.51 0.92 5.12
CA SER A 25 0.88 0.78 5.56
C SER A 25 0.98 0.84 7.08
N PHE A 26 1.82 -0.04 7.64
CA PHE A 26 2.10 -0.15 9.07
C PHE A 26 3.61 -0.26 9.31
N GLU A 27 3.99 -0.11 10.58
CA GLU A 27 5.33 -0.37 11.08
C GLU A 27 5.27 -1.27 12.32
N VAL A 28 6.35 -2.05 12.56
CA VAL A 28 6.46 -2.85 13.78
C VAL A 28 6.64 -1.94 14.99
N SER A 29 5.89 -2.21 16.04
CA SER A 29 5.93 -1.47 17.31
C SER A 29 5.81 -2.40 18.50
N GLY A 30 6.43 -2.05 19.62
CA GLY A 30 6.33 -2.81 20.87
C GLY A 30 7.07 -4.15 20.90
N VAL A 31 7.89 -4.45 19.89
CA VAL A 31 8.79 -5.62 19.86
C VAL A 31 10.16 -5.20 20.41
N ALA A 32 10.75 -6.01 21.29
CA ALA A 32 12.05 -5.72 21.85
C ALA A 32 13.15 -5.74 20.76
N ALA A 33 14.21 -4.94 20.93
CA ALA A 33 15.26 -4.78 19.92
C ALA A 33 16.02 -6.09 19.59
N ASN A 34 15.96 -7.08 20.46
CA ASN A 34 16.57 -8.40 20.30
C ASN A 34 15.55 -9.51 20.02
N ASP A 35 14.34 -9.16 19.61
CA ASP A 35 13.22 -10.06 19.33
C ASP A 35 12.65 -9.78 17.94
N VAL A 36 11.70 -10.60 17.48
CA VAL A 36 11.05 -10.51 16.16
C VAL A 36 9.55 -10.65 16.28
N LEU A 37 8.81 -10.05 15.37
CA LEU A 37 7.38 -10.30 15.17
C LEU A 37 7.20 -11.50 14.24
N ASN A 38 6.66 -12.61 14.76
CA ASN A 38 6.40 -13.79 13.96
C ASN A 38 5.29 -13.54 12.92
N VAL A 39 5.54 -13.96 11.70
CA VAL A 39 4.55 -14.10 10.64
C VAL A 39 4.06 -15.56 10.63
N ARG A 40 2.74 -15.75 10.69
CA ARG A 40 2.14 -17.08 10.83
C ARG A 40 1.31 -17.46 9.61
N SER A 41 1.19 -18.77 9.36
CA SER A 41 0.39 -19.31 8.24
C SER A 41 -1.11 -19.01 8.36
N GLU A 42 -1.61 -18.87 9.59
CA GLU A 42 -3.02 -18.60 9.90
C GLU A 42 -3.12 -17.55 11.02
N PRO A 43 -4.28 -16.86 11.18
CA PRO A 43 -4.48 -15.84 12.21
C PRO A 43 -4.63 -16.46 13.61
N SER A 44 -3.59 -17.15 14.09
CA SER A 44 -3.57 -17.86 15.35
C SER A 44 -2.16 -17.93 15.93
N THR A 45 -2.04 -17.80 17.25
CA THR A 45 -0.78 -18.00 17.97
C THR A 45 -0.28 -19.47 17.94
N ARG A 46 -1.13 -20.41 17.52
CA ARG A 46 -0.80 -21.84 17.42
C ARG A 46 -0.40 -22.26 16.00
N ALA A 47 -0.61 -21.37 15.02
CA ALA A 47 -0.25 -21.63 13.63
C ALA A 47 1.28 -21.63 13.45
N ASP A 48 1.74 -22.30 12.40
CA ASP A 48 3.16 -22.38 12.06
C ASP A 48 3.73 -20.98 11.75
N VAL A 49 4.97 -20.76 12.16
CA VAL A 49 5.72 -19.56 11.80
C VAL A 49 6.28 -19.74 10.38
N VAL A 50 5.88 -18.87 9.47
CA VAL A 50 6.28 -18.88 8.04
C VAL A 50 7.23 -17.74 7.70
N GLY A 51 7.51 -16.85 8.64
CA GLY A 51 8.44 -15.74 8.48
C GLY A 51 8.54 -14.89 9.74
N GLU A 52 9.38 -13.87 9.68
CA GLU A 52 9.67 -12.98 10.80
C GLU A 52 9.82 -11.52 10.30
N LEU A 53 9.39 -10.56 11.11
CA LEU A 53 9.65 -9.13 10.91
C LEU A 53 10.51 -8.62 12.05
N GLY A 54 11.54 -7.87 11.72
CA GLY A 54 12.38 -7.21 12.72
C GLY A 54 11.64 -6.14 13.52
N PRO A 55 12.15 -5.75 14.72
CA PRO A 55 11.46 -4.84 15.62
C PRO A 55 11.33 -3.40 15.08
N PHE A 56 12.04 -3.07 14.00
CA PHE A 56 12.04 -1.74 13.36
C PHE A 56 11.62 -1.81 11.90
N THR A 57 10.90 -2.87 11.50
CA THR A 57 10.42 -3.00 10.12
C THR A 57 9.36 -1.95 9.83
N LEU A 58 9.58 -1.19 8.75
CA LEU A 58 8.70 -0.14 8.24
C LEU A 58 7.98 -0.60 6.96
N HIS A 59 6.95 0.13 6.56
CA HIS A 59 6.24 -0.04 5.28
C HIS A 59 5.70 -1.45 5.05
N ILE A 60 5.06 -2.01 6.08
CA ILE A 60 4.38 -3.30 6.01
C ILE A 60 2.98 -3.06 5.45
N GLU A 61 2.69 -3.58 4.27
CA GLU A 61 1.34 -3.55 3.73
C GLU A 61 0.46 -4.59 4.45
N VAL A 62 -0.57 -4.12 5.16
CA VAL A 62 -1.64 -4.97 5.66
C VAL A 62 -2.77 -4.95 4.65
N LEU A 63 -3.10 -6.12 4.09
CA LEU A 63 -4.11 -6.32 3.05
C LEU A 63 -5.54 -6.35 3.60
N GLY A 64 -5.69 -6.72 4.86
CA GLY A 64 -6.97 -6.84 5.54
C GLY A 64 -6.81 -7.48 6.90
N LEU A 65 -7.90 -7.55 7.66
CA LEU A 65 -7.91 -8.09 9.02
C LEU A 65 -8.63 -9.44 9.09
N SER A 66 -8.26 -10.25 10.10
CA SER A 66 -9.05 -11.41 10.54
C SER A 66 -10.43 -10.96 11.07
N GLU A 67 -11.38 -11.90 11.19
CA GLU A 67 -12.73 -11.62 11.70
C GLU A 67 -12.72 -10.96 13.10
N ASP A 68 -11.82 -11.42 13.98
CA ASP A 68 -11.65 -10.86 15.33
C ASP A 68 -10.80 -9.57 15.35
N LYS A 69 -10.32 -9.12 14.18
CA LYS A 69 -9.49 -7.92 13.97
C LYS A 69 -8.15 -7.92 14.72
N LYS A 70 -7.70 -9.08 15.21
CA LYS A 70 -6.44 -9.18 15.94
C LYS A 70 -5.24 -9.48 15.05
N TRP A 71 -5.48 -9.94 13.83
CA TRP A 71 -4.44 -10.31 12.88
C TRP A 71 -4.59 -9.54 11.58
N GLY A 72 -3.46 -9.10 11.05
CA GLY A 72 -3.34 -8.48 9.74
C GLY A 72 -2.75 -9.46 8.74
N LYS A 73 -3.38 -9.60 7.57
CA LYS A 73 -2.84 -10.36 6.44
C LYS A 73 -1.80 -9.53 5.73
N ILE A 74 -0.61 -10.08 5.49
CA ILE A 74 0.49 -9.43 4.75
C ILE A 74 0.97 -10.32 3.61
N GLY A 75 1.50 -9.70 2.55
CA GLY A 75 2.20 -10.41 1.49
C GLY A 75 3.58 -10.88 1.97
N MET A 76 4.00 -12.04 1.50
CA MET A 76 5.34 -12.61 1.67
C MET A 76 5.95 -12.84 0.28
N PRO A 77 7.26 -13.10 0.14
CA PRO A 77 7.86 -13.29 -1.19
C PRO A 77 7.14 -14.32 -2.06
N GLU A 78 6.75 -15.46 -1.49
CA GLU A 78 6.14 -16.59 -2.22
C GLU A 78 4.68 -16.86 -1.80
N GLY A 79 4.07 -16.01 -0.97
CA GLY A 79 2.71 -16.25 -0.49
C GLY A 79 2.22 -15.18 0.46
N ASN A 80 1.50 -15.58 1.49
CA ASN A 80 0.93 -14.67 2.47
C ASN A 80 1.14 -15.19 3.89
N GLY A 81 1.07 -14.26 4.85
CA GLY A 81 1.11 -14.61 6.26
C GLY A 81 0.24 -13.67 7.09
N TRP A 82 0.19 -13.95 8.37
CA TRP A 82 -0.57 -13.21 9.35
C TRP A 82 0.31 -12.72 10.49
N VAL A 83 0.17 -11.44 10.83
CA VAL A 83 0.87 -10.80 11.93
C VAL A 83 -0.11 -10.27 12.96
N SER A 84 0.29 -10.26 14.23
CA SER A 84 -0.56 -9.71 15.29
C SER A 84 -0.62 -8.19 15.19
N MET A 85 -1.83 -7.62 15.08
CA MET A 85 -2.06 -6.18 15.04
C MET A 85 -1.69 -5.46 16.34
N ALA A 86 -1.52 -6.20 17.46
CA ALA A 86 -1.04 -5.63 18.72
C ALA A 86 0.40 -5.10 18.65
N TYR A 87 1.16 -5.51 17.63
CA TYR A 87 2.56 -5.10 17.40
C TYR A 87 2.73 -4.27 16.13
N LEU A 88 1.65 -3.71 15.60
CA LEU A 88 1.68 -2.83 14.44
C LEU A 88 1.06 -1.48 14.76
N ASN A 89 1.76 -0.42 14.38
CA ASN A 89 1.20 0.93 14.33
C ASN A 89 0.93 1.32 12.88
N PRO A 90 -0.20 1.99 12.58
CA PRO A 90 -0.40 2.59 11.27
C PRO A 90 0.73 3.58 10.97
N THR A 91 1.27 3.52 9.76
CA THR A 91 2.19 4.56 9.28
C THR A 91 1.36 5.79 8.94
N GLU A 92 1.70 6.92 9.57
CA GLU A 92 1.05 8.19 9.24
C GLU A 92 1.44 8.62 7.83
N GLN A 93 0.45 9.00 7.03
CA GLN A 93 0.68 9.72 5.78
C GLN A 93 0.69 11.22 6.09
N ASP A 94 1.71 11.92 5.61
CA ASP A 94 1.84 13.37 5.78
C ASP A 94 0.65 14.12 5.12
N ASP A 95 0.10 13.56 4.03
CA ASP A 95 -1.07 14.08 3.33
C ASP A 95 -2.01 12.93 2.92
N PRO A 96 -3.22 12.84 3.48
CA PRO A 96 -4.20 11.81 3.11
C PRO A 96 -4.74 11.97 1.69
N PHE A 97 -4.50 13.13 1.04
CA PHE A 97 -4.89 13.42 -0.34
C PHE A 97 -3.74 13.20 -1.33
N ALA A 98 -2.58 12.72 -0.88
CA ALA A 98 -1.46 12.37 -1.73
C ALA A 98 -1.43 10.86 -2.04
N VAL A 99 -0.76 10.49 -3.13
CA VAL A 99 -0.42 9.10 -3.42
C VAL A 99 0.57 8.61 -2.36
N PRO A 100 0.33 7.45 -1.72
CA PRO A 100 1.21 6.94 -0.67
C PRO A 100 2.61 6.63 -1.20
N ARG A 101 3.60 6.82 -0.33
CA ARG A 101 5.00 6.49 -0.61
C ARG A 101 5.63 5.77 0.58
N PRO A 102 6.41 4.71 0.32
CA PRO A 102 6.68 4.10 -0.99
C PRO A 102 5.46 3.40 -1.57
N LEU A 103 5.38 3.33 -2.90
CA LEU A 103 4.41 2.53 -3.64
C LEU A 103 5.13 1.87 -4.81
N SER A 104 5.02 0.56 -4.94
CA SER A 104 5.63 -0.18 -6.04
C SER A 104 4.58 -0.94 -6.82
N CYS A 105 4.63 -0.81 -8.14
CA CYS A 105 3.78 -1.55 -9.08
C CYS A 105 4.65 -2.45 -9.95
N LEU A 106 4.15 -3.62 -10.30
CA LEU A 106 4.86 -4.61 -11.11
C LEU A 106 3.92 -5.38 -12.02
N GLY A 107 4.45 -5.86 -13.13
CA GLY A 107 3.78 -6.80 -14.03
C GLY A 107 4.74 -7.90 -14.45
N THR A 108 4.20 -9.03 -14.91
CA THR A 108 4.94 -10.27 -15.18
C THR A 108 4.97 -10.65 -16.66
N GLU A 109 4.07 -10.10 -17.48
CA GLU A 109 4.01 -10.39 -18.93
C GLU A 109 3.75 -9.12 -19.77
N PRO A 110 4.81 -8.44 -20.20
CA PRO A 110 6.23 -8.58 -19.91
C PRO A 110 6.57 -8.15 -18.47
N PHE A 111 7.78 -8.49 -17.99
CA PHE A 111 8.27 -8.00 -16.70
C PHE A 111 8.52 -6.49 -16.76
N TRP A 112 7.94 -5.78 -15.80
CA TRP A 112 8.18 -4.36 -15.57
C TRP A 112 7.92 -4.01 -14.12
N SER A 113 8.49 -2.94 -13.64
CA SER A 113 8.12 -2.32 -12.38
C SER A 113 8.19 -0.80 -12.43
N VAL A 114 7.37 -0.17 -11.59
CA VAL A 114 7.43 1.26 -11.28
C VAL A 114 7.49 1.41 -9.78
N SER A 115 8.51 2.08 -9.27
CA SER A 115 8.65 2.39 -7.85
C SER A 115 8.55 3.90 -7.64
N LEU A 116 7.65 4.30 -6.74
CA LEU A 116 7.49 5.68 -6.27
C LEU A 116 8.16 5.81 -4.91
N TYR A 117 9.14 6.68 -4.83
CA TYR A 117 9.86 7.02 -3.61
C TYR A 117 9.39 8.38 -3.04
N PRO A 118 9.76 8.75 -1.82
CA PRO A 118 9.49 10.09 -1.30
C PRO A 118 9.97 11.21 -2.22
N ARG A 119 11.01 10.93 -3.02
CA ARG A 119 11.54 11.85 -4.04
C ARG A 119 11.76 11.10 -5.35
N GLY A 120 10.86 11.33 -6.32
CA GLY A 120 10.96 10.77 -7.67
C GLY A 120 10.33 9.40 -7.82
N ALA A 121 10.52 8.86 -9.01
CA ALA A 121 10.05 7.54 -9.41
C ALA A 121 11.11 6.85 -10.28
N GLU A 122 11.00 5.53 -10.41
CA GLU A 122 11.86 4.72 -11.25
C GLU A 122 11.00 3.70 -12.01
N TYR A 123 11.22 3.59 -13.29
CA TYR A 123 10.74 2.48 -14.12
C TYR A 123 11.86 1.47 -14.32
N ASN A 124 11.55 0.19 -14.31
CA ASN A 124 12.51 -0.86 -14.61
C ASN A 124 11.88 -1.95 -15.47
N SER A 125 12.63 -2.45 -16.46
CA SER A 125 12.29 -3.63 -17.24
C SER A 125 13.57 -4.35 -17.68
N PRO A 126 13.50 -5.63 -18.10
CA PRO A 126 14.67 -6.36 -18.61
C PRO A 126 15.33 -5.66 -19.80
N ASP A 127 14.56 -4.95 -20.62
CA ASP A 127 15.05 -4.30 -21.83
C ASP A 127 15.74 -2.97 -21.57
N THR A 128 15.26 -2.20 -20.59
CA THR A 128 15.77 -0.83 -20.33
C THR A 128 16.66 -0.74 -19.10
N GLY A 129 16.56 -1.72 -18.18
CA GLY A 129 17.08 -1.56 -16.82
C GLY A 129 16.30 -0.49 -16.04
N ALA A 130 16.92 0.01 -14.96
CA ALA A 130 16.35 1.04 -14.12
C ALA A 130 16.50 2.43 -14.75
N VAL A 131 15.38 3.13 -14.93
CA VAL A 131 15.32 4.47 -15.55
C VAL A 131 14.59 5.43 -14.59
N PRO A 132 15.22 6.55 -14.20
CA PRO A 132 14.57 7.55 -13.37
C PRO A 132 13.44 8.24 -14.14
N MET A 133 12.31 8.46 -13.46
CA MET A 133 11.11 9.08 -13.99
C MET A 133 10.78 10.36 -13.23
N THR A 134 10.22 11.34 -13.94
CA THR A 134 9.64 12.54 -13.32
C THR A 134 8.14 12.33 -13.13
N VAL A 135 7.65 12.52 -11.91
CA VAL A 135 6.21 12.55 -11.63
C VAL A 135 5.66 13.90 -12.09
N THR A 136 4.75 13.89 -13.05
CA THR A 136 4.19 15.13 -13.63
C THR A 136 2.75 15.39 -13.19
N GLN A 137 2.03 14.33 -12.82
CA GLN A 137 0.67 14.44 -12.31
C GLN A 137 0.37 13.33 -11.31
N GLU A 138 -0.37 13.69 -10.27
CA GLU A 138 -0.97 12.75 -9.31
C GLU A 138 -2.39 13.16 -9.00
N ALA A 139 -3.26 12.17 -8.83
CA ALA A 139 -4.62 12.36 -8.35
C ALA A 139 -5.03 11.19 -7.45
N VAL A 140 -5.76 11.51 -6.38
CA VAL A 140 -6.37 10.53 -5.47
C VAL A 140 -7.85 10.44 -5.77
N ALA A 141 -8.36 9.24 -5.89
CA ALA A 141 -9.78 8.92 -6.01
C ALA A 141 -10.21 8.02 -4.84
N ASP A 142 -11.51 7.88 -4.63
CA ASP A 142 -12.06 7.07 -3.52
C ASP A 142 -11.51 5.63 -3.49
N GLN A 143 -11.25 5.06 -4.66
CA GLN A 143 -10.82 3.66 -4.80
C GLN A 143 -9.45 3.52 -5.45
N GLY A 144 -8.59 4.54 -5.43
CA GLY A 144 -7.26 4.40 -6.00
C GLY A 144 -6.59 5.71 -6.40
N TYR A 145 -5.66 5.61 -7.36
CA TYR A 145 -4.74 6.68 -7.71
C TYR A 145 -4.54 6.76 -9.22
N LEU A 146 -4.27 7.97 -9.73
CA LEU A 146 -3.74 8.19 -11.06
C LEU A 146 -2.36 8.85 -10.92
N ILE A 147 -1.38 8.36 -11.67
CA ILE A 147 -0.02 8.86 -11.64
C ILE A 147 0.50 8.95 -13.06
N SER A 148 0.96 10.12 -13.45
CA SER A 148 1.64 10.32 -14.75
C SER A 148 3.13 10.55 -14.53
N LEU A 149 3.93 9.86 -15.32
CA LEU A 149 5.38 9.80 -15.26
C LEU A 149 5.96 10.14 -16.62
N GLU A 150 7.04 10.93 -16.65
CA GLU A 150 7.77 11.27 -17.88
C GLU A 150 9.21 10.74 -17.83
N GLU A 151 9.64 10.18 -18.96
CA GLU A 151 11.01 9.81 -19.25
C GLU A 151 11.50 10.66 -20.42
N GLY A 152 12.20 11.74 -20.10
CA GLY A 152 12.58 12.73 -21.13
C GLY A 152 11.34 13.39 -21.78
N PRO A 153 11.50 14.00 -22.96
CA PRO A 153 10.46 14.84 -23.56
C PRO A 153 9.39 14.09 -24.37
N THR A 154 9.54 12.80 -24.59
CA THR A 154 8.74 12.07 -25.59
C THR A 154 8.10 10.79 -25.11
N LEU A 155 8.42 10.32 -23.90
CA LEU A 155 7.87 9.09 -23.37
C LEU A 155 7.11 9.37 -22.07
N ASN A 156 5.82 9.04 -22.09
CA ASN A 156 4.91 9.20 -20.95
C ASN A 156 4.35 7.85 -20.52
N ARG A 157 4.25 7.64 -19.21
CA ARG A 157 3.54 6.50 -18.63
C ARG A 157 2.48 7.00 -17.66
N THR A 158 1.25 6.50 -17.81
CA THR A 158 0.17 6.79 -16.90
C THR A 158 -0.30 5.51 -16.23
N LEU A 159 -0.22 5.46 -14.89
CA LEU A 159 -0.74 4.38 -14.08
C LEU A 159 -2.11 4.75 -13.55
N ILE A 160 -3.07 3.85 -13.75
CA ILE A 160 -4.37 3.88 -13.08
C ILE A 160 -4.35 2.73 -12.07
N ILE A 161 -4.37 3.05 -10.80
CA ILE A 161 -4.24 2.11 -9.69
C ILE A 161 -5.58 2.03 -8.98
N THR A 162 -6.10 0.81 -8.82
CA THR A 162 -7.37 0.57 -8.14
C THR A 162 -7.13 -0.24 -6.87
N ARG A 163 -7.78 0.16 -5.79
CA ARG A 163 -7.76 -0.56 -4.49
C ARG A 163 -8.64 -1.80 -4.59
N GLU A 164 -8.04 -2.91 -4.96
CA GLU A 164 -8.66 -4.22 -5.08
C GLU A 164 -7.62 -5.33 -4.99
N ALA A 165 -8.05 -6.52 -4.61
CA ALA A 165 -7.15 -7.68 -4.56
C ALA A 165 -6.59 -7.99 -5.94
N CYS A 166 -5.27 -8.20 -6.02
CA CYS A 166 -4.56 -8.50 -7.25
C CYS A 166 -3.62 -9.69 -7.05
N SER A 167 -3.45 -10.50 -8.09
CA SER A 167 -2.46 -11.58 -8.19
C SER A 167 -1.58 -11.33 -9.41
N ASP A 168 -0.28 -11.52 -9.24
CA ASP A 168 0.71 -11.41 -10.32
C ASP A 168 0.74 -12.63 -11.26
N GLY A 169 -0.02 -13.69 -10.91
CA GLY A 169 -0.12 -14.92 -11.68
C GLY A 169 1.11 -15.84 -11.59
N MET A 170 2.15 -15.46 -10.83
CA MET A 170 3.39 -16.23 -10.68
C MET A 170 3.62 -16.76 -9.27
N SER A 171 3.19 -16.02 -8.27
CA SER A 171 3.30 -16.39 -6.87
C SER A 171 1.93 -16.50 -6.21
N ASP A 172 1.86 -17.14 -5.03
CA ASP A 172 0.66 -17.13 -4.18
C ASP A 172 0.54 -15.81 -3.37
N ARG A 173 1.43 -14.84 -3.60
CA ARG A 173 1.40 -13.54 -2.95
C ARG A 173 0.16 -12.76 -3.38
N ALA A 174 -0.57 -12.23 -2.42
CA ALA A 174 -1.63 -11.28 -2.65
C ALA A 174 -1.09 -9.85 -2.60
N PHE A 175 -1.62 -9.01 -3.47
CA PHE A 175 -1.38 -7.57 -3.53
C PHE A 175 -2.68 -6.83 -3.24
N GLY A 176 -2.60 -5.62 -2.71
CA GLY A 176 -3.76 -4.84 -2.32
C GLY A 176 -4.30 -3.90 -3.39
N PHE A 177 -3.58 -3.77 -4.52
CA PHE A 177 -3.98 -2.91 -5.63
C PHE A 177 -3.75 -3.60 -6.96
N SER A 178 -4.66 -3.40 -7.90
CA SER A 178 -4.44 -3.65 -9.33
C SER A 178 -3.96 -2.38 -10.01
N THR A 179 -3.30 -2.51 -11.16
CA THR A 179 -2.90 -1.36 -11.97
C THR A 179 -2.97 -1.65 -13.46
N ARG A 180 -3.23 -0.58 -14.22
CA ARG A 180 -3.00 -0.52 -15.65
C ARG A 180 -2.07 0.63 -15.96
N MET A 181 -0.99 0.33 -16.67
CA MET A 181 -0.02 1.32 -17.13
C MET A 181 -0.18 1.51 -18.62
N PHE A 182 -0.46 2.74 -19.02
CA PHE A 182 -0.47 3.18 -20.41
C PHE A 182 0.85 3.87 -20.70
N THR A 183 1.49 3.50 -21.80
CA THR A 183 2.72 4.13 -22.28
C THR A 183 2.46 4.76 -23.62
N GLU A 184 2.81 6.04 -23.75
CA GLU A 184 2.85 6.80 -24.99
C GLU A 184 4.31 7.03 -25.35
N ALA A 185 4.72 6.53 -26.52
CA ALA A 185 6.09 6.60 -27.00
C ALA A 185 6.11 6.91 -28.52
N PRO A 186 7.23 7.46 -29.06
CA PRO A 186 7.34 7.81 -30.47
C PRO A 186 7.17 6.63 -31.43
N ASP A 187 7.49 5.43 -30.98
CA ASP A 187 7.40 4.17 -31.75
C ASP A 187 6.08 3.44 -31.57
N GLY A 188 5.17 3.98 -30.76
CA GLY A 188 3.82 3.46 -30.55
C GLY A 188 3.37 3.44 -29.10
N ASN A 189 2.06 3.25 -28.90
CA ASN A 189 1.44 3.20 -27.59
C ASN A 189 1.27 1.75 -27.14
N SER A 190 1.35 1.53 -25.84
CA SER A 190 1.13 0.23 -25.22
C SER A 190 0.34 0.34 -23.93
N ALA A 191 -0.28 -0.77 -23.52
CA ALA A 191 -0.96 -0.89 -22.25
C ALA A 191 -0.56 -2.20 -21.57
N LEU A 192 -0.15 -2.12 -20.32
CA LEU A 192 0.26 -3.25 -19.49
C LEU A 192 -0.61 -3.29 -18.23
N GLN A 193 -0.76 -4.48 -17.66
CA GLN A 193 -1.45 -4.67 -16.39
C GLN A 193 -0.48 -5.22 -15.34
N GLY A 194 -0.81 -5.04 -14.08
CA GLY A 194 -0.01 -5.53 -12.97
C GLY A 194 -0.67 -5.28 -11.63
N CYS A 195 0.10 -5.50 -10.57
CA CYS A 195 -0.30 -5.29 -9.19
C CYS A 195 0.58 -4.23 -8.53
N CYS A 196 0.06 -3.57 -7.49
CA CYS A 196 0.86 -2.66 -6.68
C CYS A 196 0.79 -3.00 -5.19
N THR A 197 1.81 -2.56 -4.47
CA THR A 197 1.96 -2.78 -3.02
C THR A 197 2.56 -1.55 -2.35
N LEU A 198 2.16 -1.31 -1.10
CA LEU A 198 2.80 -0.37 -0.18
C LEU A 198 3.98 -1.00 0.57
N ASP A 199 4.21 -2.28 0.36
CA ASP A 199 5.29 -3.03 0.99
C ASP A 199 6.62 -2.72 0.30
N HIS A 200 7.63 -2.39 1.09
CA HIS A 200 8.95 -2.02 0.58
C HIS A 200 10.07 -2.74 1.37
N ARG A 201 9.78 -3.97 1.80
CA ARG A 201 10.70 -4.84 2.53
C ARG A 201 11.60 -5.61 1.59
#